data_28076f66060cdebf8b1f2d2d088df5fe
#
_entry.id   28076f66060cdebf8b1f2d2d088df5fe
#
_cell.length_a   1.000
_cell.length_b   1.000
_cell.length_c   1.000
_cell.angle_alpha   90.00
_cell.angle_beta   90.00
_cell.angle_gamma   90.00
#
_symmetry.space_group_name_H-M   'P 1'
#
loop_
_entity.id
_entity.type
_entity.pdbx_description
1 polymer ?
#
loop_
_entity_poly.entity_id
_entity_poly.type
_entity_poly.pdbx_seq_one_letter_code
_entity_poly.pdbx_strand_id
1 'polypeptide(L)'
;LLQQGGWESAATPALFARYCGRIARDLGHLIGGGCTINEVNIGRVLISSGIMPTMGKIRQSPGWIEASTQLGITPEELNPFMFAVSEQGRAVVMAAHHQAVDAIRASGATFPVGATLAVQDIVSVSGGETIAAQHRQTVNEAYLTDLVGDDFVGVQCYTRHRYDASGPMPPEAGIELTQMGYEFWPEALESAIRQAHATSGLPVMVTENGLATTDDRRRIAYVERALNGVKNCLDEGIPVMGYTYWSALDNFEWMLGYTPTFGLIAVDRQTQTRTVKDSAVWLGGVARSNTLR
;
A
#
# COMPACT_ATOMS: atom_id res chain seq x y z
N LEU A 1 -13.57 -0.69 18.98
CA LEU A 1 -13.84 -0.07 17.68
C LEU A 1 -14.84 -0.92 16.87
N LEU A 2 -14.56 -2.22 16.64
CA LEU A 2 -15.44 -3.11 15.84
C LEU A 2 -16.85 -3.21 16.40
N GLN A 3 -17.03 -3.34 17.72
CA GLN A 3 -18.33 -3.34 18.39
C GLN A 3 -19.10 -2.00 18.29
N GLN A 4 -18.47 -0.98 17.76
CA GLN A 4 -19.07 0.36 17.54
C GLN A 4 -19.25 0.67 16.05
N GLY A 5 -19.30 -0.35 15.20
CA GLY A 5 -19.49 -0.23 13.76
C GLY A 5 -18.19 -0.14 12.95
N GLY A 6 -17.02 -0.30 13.58
CA GLY A 6 -15.71 -0.38 12.90
C GLY A 6 -15.39 0.86 12.06
N TRP A 7 -14.80 0.63 10.90
CA TRP A 7 -14.33 1.69 9.99
C TRP A 7 -15.43 2.26 9.07
N GLU A 8 -16.68 1.92 9.31
CA GLU A 8 -17.85 2.58 8.70
C GLU A 8 -18.64 3.41 9.74
N SER A 9 -18.16 3.48 11.00
CA SER A 9 -18.77 4.26 12.06
C SER A 9 -18.33 5.73 12.06
N ALA A 10 -19.26 6.64 12.19
CA ALA A 10 -19.00 8.08 12.34
C ALA A 10 -18.15 8.43 13.59
N ALA A 11 -18.04 7.53 14.58
CA ALA A 11 -17.21 7.73 15.76
C ALA A 11 -15.72 7.42 15.53
N THR A 12 -15.40 6.63 14.50
CA THR A 12 -14.04 6.14 14.26
C THR A 12 -13.03 7.26 13.99
N PRO A 13 -13.31 8.31 13.22
CA PRO A 13 -12.38 9.41 13.01
C PRO A 13 -11.86 10.03 14.32
N ALA A 14 -12.74 10.38 15.23
CA ALA A 14 -12.36 10.98 16.52
C ALA A 14 -11.57 10.02 17.42
N LEU A 15 -11.91 8.72 17.41
CA LEU A 15 -11.20 7.70 18.18
C LEU A 15 -9.79 7.49 17.64
N PHE A 16 -9.64 7.44 16.32
CA PHE A 16 -8.35 7.29 15.67
C PHE A 16 -7.47 8.52 15.84
N ALA A 17 -8.02 9.72 15.69
CA ALA A 17 -7.34 10.99 15.93
C ALA A 17 -6.77 11.07 17.37
N ARG A 18 -7.58 10.65 18.36
CA ARG A 18 -7.13 10.58 19.76
C ARG A 18 -5.92 9.65 19.94
N TYR A 19 -5.94 8.50 19.28
CA TYR A 19 -4.83 7.54 19.28
C TYR A 19 -3.57 8.18 18.66
N CYS A 20 -3.67 8.77 17.46
CA CYS A 20 -2.54 9.39 16.77
C CYS A 20 -1.97 10.58 17.55
N GLY A 21 -2.82 11.43 18.11
CA GLY A 21 -2.39 12.56 18.94
C GLY A 21 -1.68 12.11 20.22
N ARG A 22 -2.06 10.94 20.78
CA ARG A 22 -1.35 10.35 21.91
C ARG A 22 0.05 9.88 21.52
N ILE A 23 0.16 9.14 20.40
CA ILE A 23 1.46 8.69 19.87
C ILE A 23 2.37 9.88 19.58
N ALA A 24 1.85 10.90 18.90
CA ALA A 24 2.65 12.08 18.55
C ALA A 24 3.15 12.83 19.79
N ARG A 25 2.35 12.97 20.82
CA ARG A 25 2.73 13.62 22.09
C ARG A 25 3.80 12.84 22.83
N ASP A 26 3.63 11.52 22.93
CA ASP A 26 4.51 10.70 23.76
C ASP A 26 5.79 10.30 23.03
N LEU A 27 5.76 10.08 21.71
CA LEU A 27 6.86 9.55 20.90
C LEU A 27 7.28 10.45 19.74
N GLY A 28 6.62 11.60 19.53
CA GLY A 28 6.86 12.46 18.36
C GLY A 28 8.32 12.90 18.21
N HIS A 29 9.05 13.07 19.32
CA HIS A 29 10.48 13.41 19.32
C HIS A 29 11.38 12.32 18.73
N LEU A 30 10.88 11.10 18.53
CA LEU A 30 11.61 9.97 17.93
C LEU A 30 11.20 9.74 16.46
N ILE A 31 10.17 10.45 15.96
CA ILE A 31 9.58 10.23 14.64
C ILE A 31 10.15 11.22 13.64
N GLY A 32 10.77 10.75 12.57
CA GLY A 32 11.28 11.58 11.47
C GLY A 32 10.27 11.85 10.35
N GLY A 33 9.20 11.03 10.26
CA GLY A 33 8.09 11.17 9.32
C GLY A 33 7.04 10.14 9.65
N GLY A 34 5.76 10.42 9.43
CA GLY A 34 4.67 9.56 9.83
C GLY A 34 3.61 9.37 8.74
N CYS A 35 3.15 8.13 8.56
CA CYS A 35 1.94 7.83 7.81
C CYS A 35 0.83 7.45 8.80
N THR A 36 -0.29 8.13 8.71
CA THR A 36 -1.42 7.90 9.64
C THR A 36 -2.01 6.52 9.47
N ILE A 37 -2.28 6.13 8.22
CA ILE A 37 -2.91 4.87 7.85
C ILE A 37 -2.09 4.24 6.73
N ASN A 38 -1.82 2.93 6.86
CA ASN A 38 -1.19 2.16 5.80
C ASN A 38 -2.23 1.73 4.77
N GLU A 39 -1.96 2.01 3.48
CA GLU A 39 -2.79 1.61 2.34
C GLU A 39 -4.28 1.95 2.52
N VAL A 40 -4.60 3.24 2.64
CA VAL A 40 -5.98 3.72 2.87
C VAL A 40 -7.01 3.17 1.88
N ASN A 41 -6.58 2.71 0.71
CA ASN A 41 -7.40 2.23 -0.40
C ASN A 41 -7.39 0.71 -0.59
N ILE A 42 -6.61 -0.07 0.17
CA ILE A 42 -6.32 -1.48 -0.13
C ILE A 42 -7.58 -2.34 -0.27
N GLY A 43 -8.57 -2.16 0.56
CA GLY A 43 -9.80 -2.93 0.48
C GLY A 43 -10.52 -2.76 -0.86
N ARG A 44 -10.61 -1.53 -1.37
CA ARG A 44 -11.18 -1.25 -2.70
C ARG A 44 -10.34 -1.83 -3.82
N VAL A 45 -9.03 -1.70 -3.72
CA VAL A 45 -8.10 -2.31 -4.68
C VAL A 45 -8.34 -3.81 -4.80
N LEU A 46 -8.34 -4.53 -3.69
CA LEU A 46 -8.46 -6.00 -3.67
C LEU A 46 -9.80 -6.50 -4.20
N ILE A 47 -10.90 -5.83 -3.83
CA ILE A 47 -12.24 -6.25 -4.27
C ILE A 47 -12.51 -5.86 -5.72
N SER A 48 -12.18 -4.63 -6.12
CA SER A 48 -12.46 -4.14 -7.48
C SER A 48 -11.57 -4.77 -8.54
N SER A 49 -10.36 -5.21 -8.18
CA SER A 49 -9.48 -5.99 -9.06
C SER A 49 -9.85 -7.47 -9.12
N GLY A 50 -10.85 -7.93 -8.36
CA GLY A 50 -11.24 -9.33 -8.32
C GLY A 50 -10.29 -10.25 -7.54
N ILE A 51 -9.27 -9.71 -6.87
CA ILE A 51 -8.33 -10.46 -6.03
C ILE A 51 -9.06 -11.05 -4.82
N MET A 52 -9.98 -10.28 -4.23
CA MET A 52 -10.86 -10.75 -3.16
C MET A 52 -12.31 -10.86 -3.62
N PRO A 53 -13.10 -11.76 -3.00
CA PRO A 53 -14.53 -11.85 -3.26
C PRO A 53 -15.25 -10.53 -2.91
N THR A 54 -16.43 -10.32 -3.49
CA THR A 54 -17.29 -9.19 -3.11
C THR A 54 -17.69 -9.24 -1.64
N MET A 55 -17.94 -8.07 -1.03
CA MET A 55 -18.36 -7.98 0.37
C MET A 55 -19.57 -8.86 0.70
N GLY A 56 -20.52 -9.02 -0.22
CA GLY A 56 -21.65 -9.92 -0.02
C GLY A 56 -21.24 -11.37 0.19
N LYS A 57 -20.24 -11.86 -0.55
CA LYS A 57 -19.71 -13.22 -0.35
C LYS A 57 -18.86 -13.33 0.92
N ILE A 58 -18.07 -12.30 1.24
CA ILE A 58 -17.25 -12.25 2.45
C ILE A 58 -18.12 -12.33 3.70
N ARG A 59 -19.18 -11.52 3.78
CA ARG A 59 -20.13 -11.52 4.91
C ARG A 59 -20.86 -12.84 5.14
N GLN A 60 -21.00 -13.66 4.11
CA GLN A 60 -21.61 -15.01 4.17
C GLN A 60 -20.59 -16.09 4.51
N SER A 61 -19.31 -15.79 4.60
CA SER A 61 -18.29 -16.79 4.91
C SER A 61 -18.37 -17.25 6.38
N PRO A 62 -18.11 -18.54 6.67
CA PRO A 62 -18.17 -19.06 8.03
C PRO A 62 -17.31 -18.28 9.02
N GLY A 63 -16.08 -17.91 8.64
CA GLY A 63 -15.17 -17.15 9.51
C GLY A 63 -15.67 -15.75 9.84
N TRP A 64 -16.35 -15.08 8.88
CA TRP A 64 -16.94 -13.77 9.11
C TRP A 64 -18.13 -13.83 10.08
N ILE A 65 -19.01 -14.83 9.88
CA ILE A 65 -20.16 -15.08 10.75
C ILE A 65 -19.69 -15.41 12.17
N GLU A 66 -18.70 -16.30 12.33
CA GLU A 66 -18.13 -16.64 13.62
C GLU A 66 -17.53 -15.41 14.31
N ALA A 67 -16.73 -14.60 13.61
CA ALA A 67 -16.13 -13.38 14.17
C ALA A 67 -17.18 -12.37 14.62
N SER A 68 -18.25 -12.14 13.83
CA SER A 68 -19.34 -11.25 14.22
C SER A 68 -20.09 -11.78 15.45
N THR A 69 -20.34 -13.09 15.51
CA THR A 69 -20.98 -13.75 16.66
C THR A 69 -20.15 -13.59 17.94
N GLN A 70 -18.85 -13.79 17.88
CA GLN A 70 -17.96 -13.62 19.05
C GLN A 70 -17.91 -12.17 19.54
N LEU A 71 -18.09 -11.20 18.64
CA LEU A 71 -18.14 -9.77 18.99
C LEU A 71 -19.54 -9.31 19.44
N GLY A 72 -20.58 -10.15 19.30
CA GLY A 72 -21.96 -9.82 19.64
C GLY A 72 -22.57 -8.78 18.71
N ILE A 73 -22.18 -8.77 17.42
CA ILE A 73 -22.68 -7.87 16.37
C ILE A 73 -23.14 -8.67 15.17
N THR A 74 -23.86 -8.04 14.23
CA THR A 74 -24.25 -8.68 12.97
C THR A 74 -23.09 -8.73 11.98
N PRO A 75 -23.12 -9.63 10.96
CA PRO A 75 -22.13 -9.64 9.88
C PRO A 75 -22.01 -8.32 9.12
N GLU A 76 -23.10 -7.54 9.04
CA GLU A 76 -23.16 -6.22 8.41
C GLU A 76 -22.45 -5.14 9.22
N GLU A 77 -22.46 -5.27 10.55
CA GLU A 77 -21.81 -4.33 11.48
C GLU A 77 -20.30 -4.60 11.63
N LEU A 78 -19.82 -5.75 11.19
CA LEU A 78 -18.39 -6.10 11.23
C LEU A 78 -17.67 -5.40 10.09
N ASN A 79 -17.07 -4.24 10.36
CA ASN A 79 -16.34 -3.43 9.37
C ASN A 79 -14.90 -3.17 9.81
N PRO A 80 -14.00 -4.19 9.72
CA PRO A 80 -12.56 -3.97 9.89
C PRO A 80 -12.03 -3.06 8.78
N PHE A 81 -10.87 -2.44 8.99
CA PHE A 81 -10.28 -1.45 8.10
C PHE A 81 -10.24 -1.89 6.62
N MET A 82 -9.68 -3.06 6.34
CA MET A 82 -9.56 -3.59 4.97
C MET A 82 -10.90 -3.78 4.25
N PHE A 83 -12.01 -3.85 4.98
CA PHE A 83 -13.34 -4.12 4.44
C PHE A 83 -14.29 -2.92 4.48
N ALA A 84 -13.80 -1.74 4.87
CA ALA A 84 -14.52 -0.48 4.79
C ALA A 84 -14.49 0.07 3.34
N VAL A 85 -15.12 -0.67 2.41
CA VAL A 85 -14.99 -0.43 0.97
C VAL A 85 -16.16 0.33 0.35
N SER A 86 -17.22 0.59 1.14
CA SER A 86 -18.34 1.42 0.72
C SER A 86 -17.92 2.90 0.57
N GLU A 87 -18.76 3.74 -0.04
CA GLU A 87 -18.51 5.18 -0.07
C GLU A 87 -18.51 5.78 1.35
N GLN A 88 -19.36 5.25 2.24
CA GLN A 88 -19.32 5.62 3.65
C GLN A 88 -18.01 5.21 4.31
N GLY A 89 -17.53 3.98 4.06
CA GLY A 89 -16.25 3.50 4.57
C GLY A 89 -15.09 4.37 4.11
N ARG A 90 -15.04 4.72 2.82
CA ARG A 90 -14.03 5.65 2.28
C ARG A 90 -14.09 7.00 3.00
N ALA A 91 -15.29 7.57 3.13
CA ALA A 91 -15.44 8.85 3.80
C ALA A 91 -14.98 8.83 5.26
N VAL A 92 -15.28 7.75 6.01
CA VAL A 92 -14.82 7.55 7.38
C VAL A 92 -13.30 7.39 7.45
N VAL A 93 -12.70 6.61 6.57
CA VAL A 93 -11.24 6.41 6.51
C VAL A 93 -10.52 7.73 6.24
N MET A 94 -10.98 8.52 5.26
CA MET A 94 -10.37 9.81 4.94
C MET A 94 -10.59 10.85 6.05
N ALA A 95 -11.79 10.89 6.66
CA ALA A 95 -12.02 11.73 7.84
C ALA A 95 -11.14 11.33 9.04
N ALA A 96 -10.90 10.02 9.23
CA ALA A 96 -10.00 9.54 10.27
C ALA A 96 -8.54 9.98 10.01
N HIS A 97 -8.10 9.91 8.75
CA HIS A 97 -6.80 10.42 8.34
C HIS A 97 -6.66 11.93 8.63
N HIS A 98 -7.57 12.76 8.14
CA HIS A 98 -7.49 14.22 8.32
C HIS A 98 -7.52 14.62 9.81
N GLN A 99 -8.45 14.04 10.59
CA GLN A 99 -8.49 14.32 12.03
C GLN A 99 -7.24 13.83 12.77
N ALA A 100 -6.60 12.74 12.29
CA ALA A 100 -5.33 12.27 12.84
C ALA A 100 -4.19 13.25 12.54
N VAL A 101 -4.11 13.78 11.31
CA VAL A 101 -3.14 14.83 10.92
C VAL A 101 -3.30 16.05 11.83
N ASP A 102 -4.53 16.52 12.00
CA ASP A 102 -4.83 17.67 12.88
C ASP A 102 -4.42 17.40 14.33
N ALA A 103 -4.70 16.21 14.85
CA ALA A 103 -4.35 15.83 16.22
C ALA A 103 -2.82 15.69 16.42
N ILE A 104 -2.09 15.21 15.41
CA ILE A 104 -0.63 15.14 15.40
C ILE A 104 -0.06 16.55 15.42
N ARG A 105 -0.50 17.45 14.54
CA ARG A 105 -0.05 18.84 14.48
C ARG A 105 -0.37 19.59 15.78
N ALA A 106 -1.57 19.39 16.33
CA ALA A 106 -1.98 19.99 17.60
C ALA A 106 -1.17 19.50 18.81
N SER A 107 -0.48 18.37 18.72
CA SER A 107 0.43 17.87 19.76
C SER A 107 1.76 18.62 19.84
N GLY A 108 2.07 19.49 18.86
CA GLY A 108 3.34 20.18 18.70
C GLY A 108 4.39 19.36 17.93
N ALA A 109 4.02 18.23 17.35
CA ALA A 109 4.91 17.44 16.49
C ALA A 109 5.27 18.22 15.21
N THR A 110 6.54 18.12 14.79
CA THR A 110 7.10 18.86 13.64
C THR A 110 7.51 17.96 12.48
N PHE A 111 7.37 16.65 12.61
CA PHE A 111 7.68 15.72 11.54
C PHE A 111 6.61 15.76 10.42
N PRO A 112 7.00 15.52 9.15
CA PRO A 112 6.06 15.46 8.04
C PRO A 112 5.06 14.28 8.19
N VAL A 113 3.81 14.53 7.82
CA VAL A 113 2.71 13.56 7.95
C VAL A 113 2.00 13.40 6.61
N GLY A 114 1.71 12.16 6.26
CA GLY A 114 0.90 11.78 5.11
C GLY A 114 0.15 10.46 5.35
N ALA A 115 -0.35 9.87 4.29
CA ALA A 115 -0.89 8.51 4.28
C ALA A 115 -0.26 7.69 3.17
N THR A 116 -0.34 6.36 3.25
CA THR A 116 0.13 5.50 2.15
C THR A 116 -1.03 4.96 1.33
N LEU A 117 -0.79 4.77 0.04
CA LEU A 117 -1.71 4.15 -0.90
C LEU A 117 -1.05 2.95 -1.61
N ALA A 118 -1.83 1.90 -1.81
CA ALA A 118 -1.54 0.88 -2.82
C ALA A 118 -1.87 1.48 -4.20
N VAL A 119 -0.88 2.16 -4.80
CA VAL A 119 -1.06 2.80 -6.11
C VAL A 119 -0.81 1.79 -7.21
N GLN A 120 -1.88 1.41 -7.89
CA GLN A 120 -1.78 0.47 -9.01
C GLN A 120 -1.38 1.18 -10.30
N ASP A 121 -0.41 0.61 -11.03
CA ASP A 121 -0.16 0.99 -12.44
C ASP A 121 -1.23 0.33 -13.31
N ILE A 122 -2.28 1.08 -13.65
CA ILE A 122 -3.45 0.61 -14.38
C ILE A 122 -3.27 0.89 -15.87
N VAL A 123 -3.08 -0.17 -16.65
CA VAL A 123 -2.81 -0.13 -18.08
C VAL A 123 -4.03 -0.62 -18.86
N SER A 124 -4.53 0.19 -19.79
CA SER A 124 -5.55 -0.24 -20.75
C SER A 124 -4.91 -0.96 -21.94
N VAL A 125 -5.56 -2.03 -22.38
CA VAL A 125 -5.37 -2.56 -23.73
C VAL A 125 -6.54 -2.12 -24.61
N SER A 126 -6.43 -2.32 -25.92
CA SER A 126 -7.43 -1.83 -26.88
C SER A 126 -8.88 -2.15 -26.46
N GLY A 127 -9.70 -1.12 -26.36
CA GLY A 127 -11.09 -1.19 -25.90
C GLY A 127 -11.30 -1.14 -24.39
N GLY A 128 -10.23 -1.14 -23.59
CA GLY A 128 -10.29 -1.12 -22.13
C GLY A 128 -10.15 0.28 -21.49
N GLU A 129 -9.99 1.32 -22.31
CA GLU A 129 -9.60 2.67 -21.86
C GLU A 129 -10.60 3.25 -20.84
N THR A 130 -11.90 3.10 -21.11
CA THR A 130 -12.95 3.61 -20.22
C THR A 130 -12.96 2.88 -18.88
N ILE A 131 -12.86 1.54 -18.90
CA ILE A 131 -12.87 0.72 -17.69
C ILE A 131 -11.61 0.98 -16.85
N ALA A 132 -10.44 1.03 -17.50
CA ALA A 132 -9.19 1.36 -16.84
C ALA A 132 -9.23 2.75 -16.18
N ALA A 133 -9.78 3.77 -16.88
CA ALA A 133 -9.93 5.12 -16.34
C ALA A 133 -10.89 5.14 -15.14
N GLN A 134 -12.04 4.48 -15.23
CA GLN A 134 -12.99 4.37 -14.12
C GLN A 134 -12.37 3.66 -12.90
N HIS A 135 -11.63 2.58 -13.16
CA HIS A 135 -10.96 1.85 -12.08
C HIS A 135 -9.89 2.73 -11.42
N ARG A 136 -9.03 3.40 -12.20
CA ARG A 136 -8.01 4.33 -11.70
C ARG A 136 -8.63 5.44 -10.86
N GLN A 137 -9.73 6.03 -11.33
CA GLN A 137 -10.49 7.03 -10.57
C GLN A 137 -10.95 6.48 -9.21
N THR A 138 -11.47 5.25 -9.20
CA THR A 138 -12.04 4.64 -7.99
C THR A 138 -10.98 4.26 -6.95
N VAL A 139 -9.85 3.68 -7.38
CA VAL A 139 -8.87 3.09 -6.45
C VAL A 139 -7.66 3.97 -6.18
N ASN A 140 -7.28 4.88 -7.10
CA ASN A 140 -6.13 5.74 -6.92
C ASN A 140 -6.55 7.21 -6.76
N GLU A 141 -7.16 7.82 -7.79
CA GLU A 141 -7.31 9.28 -7.90
C GLU A 141 -8.23 9.87 -6.83
N ALA A 142 -9.32 9.17 -6.50
CA ALA A 142 -10.26 9.62 -5.46
C ALA A 142 -9.57 9.77 -4.09
N TYR A 143 -8.62 8.89 -3.77
CA TYR A 143 -7.85 8.98 -2.53
C TYR A 143 -6.71 9.99 -2.63
N LEU A 144 -5.98 10.01 -3.75
CA LEU A 144 -4.89 10.96 -3.96
C LEU A 144 -5.38 12.42 -3.88
N THR A 145 -6.57 12.70 -4.40
CA THR A 145 -7.19 14.01 -4.32
C THR A 145 -7.56 14.39 -2.88
N ASP A 146 -7.98 13.43 -2.08
CA ASP A 146 -8.33 13.66 -0.66
C ASP A 146 -7.09 13.95 0.23
N LEU A 147 -5.87 13.64 -0.23
CA LEU A 147 -4.62 13.92 0.51
C LEU A 147 -4.06 15.32 0.27
N VAL A 148 -4.69 16.14 -0.56
CA VAL A 148 -4.23 17.52 -0.80
C VAL A 148 -4.18 18.29 0.53
N GLY A 149 -2.98 18.79 0.87
CA GLY A 149 -2.71 19.48 2.16
C GLY A 149 -1.88 18.67 3.15
N ASP A 150 -1.58 17.40 2.84
CA ASP A 150 -0.58 16.61 3.54
C ASP A 150 0.85 17.07 3.18
N ASP A 151 1.83 16.61 3.94
CA ASP A 151 3.24 16.94 3.66
C ASP A 151 3.83 16.05 2.55
N PHE A 152 3.30 14.84 2.37
CA PHE A 152 3.69 13.90 1.32
C PHE A 152 2.64 12.82 1.10
N VAL A 153 2.75 12.10 -0.01
CA VAL A 153 1.99 10.85 -0.27
C VAL A 153 2.93 9.65 -0.28
N GLY A 154 2.56 8.61 0.48
CA GLY A 154 3.25 7.32 0.46
C GLY A 154 2.75 6.44 -0.69
N VAL A 155 3.65 5.99 -1.56
CA VAL A 155 3.34 5.11 -2.69
C VAL A 155 3.83 3.70 -2.42
N GLN A 156 2.93 2.73 -2.60
CA GLN A 156 3.22 1.30 -2.54
C GLN A 156 2.78 0.68 -3.87
N CYS A 157 3.76 0.16 -4.63
CA CYS A 157 3.50 -0.38 -5.97
C CYS A 157 4.42 -1.57 -6.26
N TYR A 158 3.86 -2.68 -6.73
CA TYR A 158 4.58 -3.93 -6.95
C TYR A 158 4.54 -4.43 -8.39
N THR A 159 3.49 -4.04 -9.16
CA THR A 159 3.27 -4.52 -10.52
C THR A 159 2.26 -3.64 -11.25
N ARG A 160 2.01 -3.95 -12.52
CA ARG A 160 0.92 -3.35 -13.30
C ARG A 160 -0.33 -4.24 -13.25
N HIS A 161 -1.47 -3.63 -13.56
CA HIS A 161 -2.75 -4.30 -13.78
C HIS A 161 -3.32 -3.91 -15.13
N ARG A 162 -3.64 -4.90 -15.97
CA ARG A 162 -4.11 -4.69 -17.33
C ARG A 162 -5.63 -4.82 -17.40
N TYR A 163 -6.26 -3.96 -18.20
CA TYR A 163 -7.71 -3.91 -18.38
C TYR A 163 -8.07 -3.89 -19.86
N ASP A 164 -9.03 -4.72 -20.25
CA ASP A 164 -9.74 -4.67 -21.53
C ASP A 164 -11.19 -4.23 -21.37
N ALA A 165 -11.99 -4.32 -22.42
CA ALA A 165 -13.42 -3.99 -22.41
C ALA A 165 -14.27 -4.88 -21.47
N SER A 166 -13.74 -6.02 -21.01
CA SER A 166 -14.40 -6.94 -20.09
C SER A 166 -14.02 -6.70 -18.63
N GLY A 167 -12.96 -5.90 -18.38
CA GLY A 167 -12.46 -5.62 -17.04
C GLY A 167 -10.99 -6.03 -16.83
N PRO A 168 -10.62 -6.43 -15.58
CA PRO A 168 -9.25 -6.82 -15.28
C PRO A 168 -8.85 -8.10 -16.03
N MET A 169 -7.66 -8.06 -16.63
CA MET A 169 -7.08 -9.16 -17.38
C MET A 169 -6.14 -10.01 -16.51
N PRO A 170 -5.97 -11.30 -16.81
CA PRO A 170 -4.91 -12.10 -16.24
C PRO A 170 -3.53 -11.56 -16.70
N PRO A 171 -2.45 -11.99 -16.04
CA PRO A 171 -1.09 -11.68 -16.49
C PRO A 171 -0.88 -12.03 -17.97
N GLU A 172 -0.01 -11.28 -18.62
CA GLU A 172 0.27 -11.48 -20.05
C GLU A 172 0.87 -12.87 -20.31
N ALA A 173 0.45 -13.51 -21.39
CA ALA A 173 0.94 -14.84 -21.72
C ALA A 173 2.46 -14.83 -21.94
N GLY A 174 3.16 -15.71 -21.22
CA GLY A 174 4.62 -15.84 -21.31
C GLY A 174 5.44 -14.83 -20.51
N ILE A 175 4.79 -13.88 -19.83
CA ILE A 175 5.51 -12.98 -18.92
C ILE A 175 6.00 -13.72 -17.67
N GLU A 176 7.14 -13.27 -17.13
CA GLU A 176 7.64 -13.78 -15.85
C GLU A 176 6.72 -13.37 -14.71
N LEU A 177 6.37 -14.34 -13.85
CA LEU A 177 5.53 -14.11 -12.68
C LEU A 177 6.35 -14.19 -11.38
N THR A 178 5.92 -13.41 -10.39
CA THR A 178 6.43 -13.46 -9.02
C THR A 178 5.76 -14.59 -8.23
N GLN A 179 6.23 -14.89 -7.02
CA GLN A 179 5.56 -15.84 -6.11
C GLN A 179 4.13 -15.40 -5.71
N MET A 180 3.80 -14.10 -5.86
CA MET A 180 2.45 -13.58 -5.66
C MET A 180 1.54 -13.79 -6.87
N GLY A 181 2.05 -14.32 -7.99
CA GLY A 181 1.34 -14.39 -9.25
C GLY A 181 1.25 -13.04 -10.00
N TYR A 182 1.96 -12.03 -9.55
CA TYR A 182 2.08 -10.74 -10.22
C TYR A 182 3.04 -10.82 -11.40
N GLU A 183 2.84 -9.98 -12.43
CA GLU A 183 3.83 -9.80 -13.47
C GLU A 183 5.13 -9.21 -12.89
N PHE A 184 6.28 -9.70 -13.34
CA PHE A 184 7.57 -9.06 -13.06
C PHE A 184 7.65 -7.75 -13.84
N TRP A 185 7.13 -6.67 -13.25
CA TRP A 185 6.98 -5.37 -13.91
C TRP A 185 7.44 -4.21 -13.02
N PRO A 186 8.75 -4.03 -12.80
CA PRO A 186 9.29 -2.99 -11.93
C PRO A 186 9.01 -1.56 -12.40
N GLU A 187 8.74 -1.35 -13.70
CA GLU A 187 8.40 -0.05 -14.31
C GLU A 187 7.08 0.52 -13.77
N ALA A 188 6.23 -0.32 -13.18
CA ALA A 188 5.00 0.13 -12.53
C ALA A 188 5.26 1.19 -11.44
N LEU A 189 6.42 1.12 -10.77
CA LEU A 189 6.75 2.09 -9.72
C LEU A 189 6.91 3.50 -10.28
N GLU A 190 7.58 3.67 -11.42
CA GLU A 190 7.72 4.97 -12.08
C GLU A 190 6.35 5.55 -12.44
N SER A 191 5.47 4.74 -13.06
CA SER A 191 4.12 5.14 -13.41
C SER A 191 3.31 5.56 -12.17
N ALA A 192 3.42 4.80 -11.07
CA ALA A 192 2.72 5.08 -9.82
C ALA A 192 3.19 6.40 -9.17
N ILE A 193 4.49 6.67 -9.16
CA ILE A 193 5.07 7.93 -8.65
C ILE A 193 4.55 9.12 -9.47
N ARG A 194 4.59 9.02 -10.81
CA ARG A 194 4.09 10.06 -11.72
C ARG A 194 2.61 10.34 -11.48
N GLN A 195 1.79 9.30 -11.41
CA GLN A 195 0.36 9.44 -11.15
C GLN A 195 0.10 10.10 -9.78
N ALA A 196 0.76 9.62 -8.73
CA ALA A 196 0.57 10.14 -7.39
C ALA A 196 0.91 11.62 -7.30
N HIS A 197 2.06 12.03 -7.84
CA HIS A 197 2.48 13.44 -7.87
C HIS A 197 1.55 14.30 -8.75
N ALA A 198 1.23 13.83 -9.96
CA ALA A 198 0.38 14.59 -10.87
C ALA A 198 -1.03 14.84 -10.34
N THR A 199 -1.56 13.89 -9.55
CA THR A 199 -2.92 13.99 -9.00
C THR A 199 -2.97 14.79 -7.69
N SER A 200 -2.01 14.57 -6.79
CA SER A 200 -2.02 15.21 -5.45
C SER A 200 -1.24 16.53 -5.40
N GLY A 201 -0.27 16.73 -6.28
CA GLY A 201 0.70 17.83 -6.20
C GLY A 201 1.75 17.68 -5.10
N LEU A 202 1.73 16.58 -4.34
CA LEU A 202 2.56 16.36 -3.17
C LEU A 202 3.91 15.73 -3.51
N PRO A 203 4.94 15.92 -2.67
CA PRO A 203 6.12 15.07 -2.67
C PRO A 203 5.75 13.59 -2.48
N VAL A 204 6.52 12.68 -3.07
CA VAL A 204 6.26 11.24 -3.02
C VAL A 204 7.31 10.54 -2.16
N MET A 205 6.87 9.71 -1.22
CA MET A 205 7.71 8.73 -0.54
C MET A 205 7.35 7.33 -1.04
N VAL A 206 8.29 6.59 -1.62
CA VAL A 206 8.07 5.18 -1.91
C VAL A 206 8.17 4.42 -0.59
N THR A 207 7.01 4.12 -0.01
CA THR A 207 6.91 3.46 1.29
C THR A 207 6.98 1.95 1.21
N GLU A 208 6.61 1.37 0.05
CA GLU A 208 6.82 -0.04 -0.24
C GLU A 208 7.01 -0.29 -1.74
N ASN A 209 8.00 -1.10 -2.06
CA ASN A 209 8.21 -1.72 -3.36
C ASN A 209 9.12 -2.93 -3.18
N GLY A 210 8.88 -4.02 -3.89
CA GLY A 210 9.67 -5.22 -3.70
C GLY A 210 9.20 -6.40 -4.54
N LEU A 211 9.90 -7.53 -4.39
CA LEU A 211 9.66 -8.75 -5.15
C LEU A 211 9.65 -9.98 -4.26
N ALA A 212 8.57 -10.77 -4.33
CA ALA A 212 8.54 -12.12 -3.77
C ALA A 212 9.16 -13.11 -4.77
N THR A 213 10.32 -13.65 -4.45
CA THR A 213 11.06 -14.60 -5.29
C THR A 213 12.06 -15.42 -4.47
N THR A 214 12.31 -16.66 -4.89
CA THR A 214 13.40 -17.49 -4.36
C THR A 214 14.74 -17.20 -5.03
N ASP A 215 14.76 -16.56 -6.21
CA ASP A 215 16.00 -16.15 -6.88
C ASP A 215 16.36 -14.72 -6.51
N ASP A 216 17.35 -14.56 -5.65
CA ASP A 216 17.77 -13.26 -5.14
C ASP A 216 18.39 -12.35 -6.22
N ARG A 217 18.92 -12.91 -7.31
CA ARG A 217 19.40 -12.12 -8.47
C ARG A 217 18.23 -11.46 -9.19
N ARG A 218 17.06 -12.14 -9.24
CA ARG A 218 15.83 -11.52 -9.79
C ARG A 218 15.34 -10.37 -8.92
N ARG A 219 15.51 -10.49 -7.59
CA ARG A 219 15.20 -9.39 -6.67
C ARG A 219 16.09 -8.18 -6.94
N ILE A 220 17.40 -8.37 -7.10
CA ILE A 220 18.33 -7.27 -7.47
C ILE A 220 17.89 -6.64 -8.79
N ALA A 221 17.66 -7.43 -9.85
CA ALA A 221 17.25 -6.92 -11.15
C ALA A 221 15.92 -6.15 -11.11
N TYR A 222 14.96 -6.59 -10.29
CA TYR A 222 13.70 -5.87 -10.09
C TYR A 222 13.93 -4.51 -9.44
N VAL A 223 14.66 -4.49 -8.31
CA VAL A 223 14.89 -3.27 -7.54
C VAL A 223 15.73 -2.27 -8.32
N GLU A 224 16.74 -2.74 -9.08
CA GLU A 224 17.56 -1.89 -9.94
C GLU A 224 16.70 -1.15 -10.99
N ARG A 225 15.80 -1.87 -11.67
CA ARG A 225 14.89 -1.28 -12.67
C ARG A 225 13.89 -0.33 -12.02
N ALA A 226 13.33 -0.70 -10.85
CA ALA A 226 12.43 0.17 -10.09
C ALA A 226 13.12 1.48 -9.66
N LEU A 227 14.36 1.39 -9.15
CA LEU A 227 15.14 2.57 -8.75
C LEU A 227 15.56 3.43 -9.96
N ASN A 228 15.78 2.85 -11.14
CA ASN A 228 15.95 3.63 -12.36
C ASN A 228 14.70 4.47 -12.67
N GLY A 229 13.51 3.92 -12.48
CA GLY A 229 12.25 4.68 -12.59
C GLY A 229 12.15 5.82 -11.57
N VAL A 230 12.56 5.57 -10.32
CA VAL A 230 12.67 6.63 -9.30
C VAL A 230 13.62 7.73 -9.75
N LYS A 231 14.80 7.34 -10.30
CA LYS A 231 15.79 8.30 -10.81
C LYS A 231 15.21 9.13 -11.96
N ASN A 232 14.48 8.52 -12.91
CA ASN A 232 13.83 9.24 -13.99
C ASN A 232 12.87 10.32 -13.47
N CYS A 233 12.07 9.98 -12.44
CA CYS A 233 11.17 10.94 -11.79
C CYS A 233 11.94 12.11 -11.17
N LEU A 234 13.04 11.83 -10.47
CA LEU A 234 13.90 12.86 -9.87
C LEU A 234 14.55 13.75 -10.92
N ASP A 235 15.06 13.18 -12.01
CA ASP A 235 15.69 13.92 -13.12
C ASP A 235 14.70 14.87 -13.80
N GLU A 236 13.40 14.55 -13.76
CA GLU A 236 12.31 15.40 -14.30
C GLU A 236 11.77 16.40 -13.27
N GLY A 237 12.31 16.41 -12.05
CA GLY A 237 11.94 17.38 -11.02
C GLY A 237 10.75 16.94 -10.15
N ILE A 238 10.29 15.68 -10.23
CA ILE A 238 9.30 15.14 -9.28
C ILE A 238 9.97 14.94 -7.93
N PRO A 239 9.47 15.54 -6.85
CA PRO A 239 10.11 15.47 -5.54
C PRO A 239 9.86 14.09 -4.90
N VAL A 240 10.77 13.14 -5.11
CA VAL A 240 10.76 11.84 -4.43
C VAL A 240 11.64 11.91 -3.20
N MET A 241 11.02 11.76 -2.01
CA MET A 241 11.67 11.92 -0.71
C MET A 241 12.57 10.73 -0.34
N GLY A 242 12.23 9.53 -0.81
CA GLY A 242 12.98 8.33 -0.48
C GLY A 242 12.33 7.06 -1.02
N TYR A 243 13.01 5.94 -0.79
CA TYR A 243 12.60 4.61 -1.21
C TYR A 243 12.76 3.60 -0.06
N THR A 244 11.71 2.87 0.24
CA THR A 244 11.71 1.78 1.22
C THR A 244 11.35 0.47 0.53
N TYR A 245 12.20 -0.54 0.73
CA TYR A 245 12.00 -1.87 0.18
C TYR A 245 11.07 -2.72 1.08
N TRP A 246 10.10 -3.42 0.49
CA TRP A 246 9.32 -4.46 1.16
C TRP A 246 9.87 -5.84 0.84
N SER A 247 10.49 -6.55 1.81
CA SER A 247 10.59 -6.22 3.22
C SER A 247 12.00 -6.52 3.76
N ALA A 248 12.31 -6.07 4.97
CA ALA A 248 13.61 -6.37 5.58
C ALA A 248 13.81 -7.87 5.85
N LEU A 249 12.79 -8.53 6.37
CA LEU A 249 12.81 -9.95 6.73
C LEU A 249 11.77 -10.72 5.90
N ASP A 250 12.04 -11.99 5.58
CA ASP A 250 10.97 -12.89 5.14
C ASP A 250 9.91 -12.95 6.25
N ASN A 251 8.67 -12.60 5.93
CA ASN A 251 7.59 -12.39 6.88
C ASN A 251 6.35 -13.24 6.56
N PHE A 252 5.29 -13.04 7.31
CA PHE A 252 3.98 -13.65 7.11
C PHE A 252 3.18 -12.80 6.12
N GLU A 253 2.88 -13.38 4.94
CA GLU A 253 2.15 -12.70 3.86
C GLU A 253 0.67 -13.06 3.89
N TRP A 254 -0.02 -12.64 4.93
CA TRP A 254 -1.47 -12.78 5.13
C TRP A 254 -1.99 -14.19 4.76
N MET A 255 -2.87 -14.30 3.77
CA MET A 255 -3.47 -15.58 3.34
C MET A 255 -2.49 -16.55 2.68
N LEU A 256 -1.33 -16.07 2.24
CA LEU A 256 -0.27 -16.91 1.64
C LEU A 256 0.73 -17.42 2.67
N GLY A 257 0.60 -17.00 3.92
CA GLY A 257 1.45 -17.45 5.02
C GLY A 257 2.91 -17.08 4.81
N TYR A 258 3.81 -18.03 4.99
CA TYR A 258 5.24 -17.85 4.84
C TYR A 258 5.79 -18.31 3.47
N THR A 259 4.91 -18.57 2.51
CA THR A 259 5.34 -19.05 1.17
C THR A 259 6.04 -17.96 0.35
N PRO A 260 5.53 -16.71 0.25
CA PRO A 260 6.24 -15.66 -0.45
C PRO A 260 7.46 -15.18 0.35
N THR A 261 8.59 -15.03 -0.34
CA THR A 261 9.85 -14.57 0.25
C THR A 261 10.23 -13.20 -0.29
N PHE A 262 9.72 -12.16 0.37
CA PHE A 262 10.04 -10.77 0.04
C PHE A 262 11.36 -10.29 0.65
N GLY A 263 11.75 -10.87 1.78
CA GLY A 263 12.80 -10.34 2.63
C GLY A 263 14.16 -10.16 1.94
N LEU A 264 14.86 -9.10 2.29
CA LEU A 264 16.30 -8.93 2.06
C LEU A 264 17.13 -9.87 2.97
N ILE A 265 16.50 -10.34 4.04
CA ILE A 265 17.06 -11.26 5.02
C ILE A 265 16.16 -12.49 5.10
N ALA A 266 16.72 -13.66 4.81
CA ALA A 266 16.02 -14.92 4.99
C ALA A 266 15.86 -15.25 6.48
N VAL A 267 14.71 -15.85 6.84
CA VAL A 267 14.43 -16.28 8.22
C VAL A 267 14.10 -17.77 8.23
N ASP A 268 14.96 -18.56 8.87
CA ASP A 268 14.63 -19.95 9.17
C ASP A 268 13.56 -20.01 10.26
N ARG A 269 12.42 -20.62 9.97
CA ARG A 269 11.27 -20.61 10.88
C ARG A 269 11.42 -21.51 12.10
N GLN A 270 12.29 -22.50 12.05
CA GLN A 270 12.53 -23.41 13.18
C GLN A 270 13.57 -22.84 14.13
N THR A 271 14.69 -22.36 13.59
CA THR A 271 15.84 -21.88 14.38
C THR A 271 15.80 -20.37 14.64
N GLN A 272 14.96 -19.63 13.92
CA GLN A 272 14.93 -18.16 13.90
C GLN A 272 16.25 -17.54 13.42
N THR A 273 17.10 -18.33 12.75
CA THR A 273 18.35 -17.82 12.15
C THR A 273 18.02 -16.86 11.01
N ARG A 274 18.73 -15.74 10.99
CA ARG A 274 18.61 -14.70 9.98
C ARG A 274 19.84 -14.73 9.08
N THR A 275 19.62 -14.84 7.78
CA THR A 275 20.70 -14.87 6.77
C THR A 275 20.52 -13.71 5.80
N VAL A 276 21.50 -12.82 5.77
CA VAL A 276 21.51 -11.66 4.86
C VAL A 276 21.69 -12.16 3.42
N LYS A 277 20.83 -11.70 2.51
CA LYS A 277 20.88 -12.03 1.09
C LYS A 277 21.75 -11.02 0.33
N ASP A 278 22.20 -11.39 -0.88
CA ASP A 278 23.03 -10.52 -1.73
C ASP A 278 22.30 -9.22 -2.10
N SER A 279 20.99 -9.29 -2.28
CA SER A 279 20.14 -8.11 -2.52
C SER A 279 20.20 -7.08 -1.39
N ALA A 280 20.33 -7.50 -0.14
CA ALA A 280 20.51 -6.60 0.99
C ALA A 280 21.87 -5.88 0.93
N VAL A 281 22.93 -6.62 0.58
CA VAL A 281 24.27 -6.05 0.45
C VAL A 281 24.30 -5.04 -0.70
N TRP A 282 23.72 -5.42 -1.85
CA TRP A 282 23.62 -4.57 -3.03
C TRP A 282 22.83 -3.28 -2.74
N LEU A 283 21.60 -3.38 -2.23
CA LEU A 283 20.76 -2.22 -1.91
C LEU A 283 21.39 -1.34 -0.83
N GLY A 284 22.03 -1.95 0.17
CA GLY A 284 22.80 -1.23 1.17
C GLY A 284 24.00 -0.48 0.57
N GLY A 285 24.59 -0.99 -0.51
CA GLY A 285 25.60 -0.31 -1.31
C GLY A 285 25.05 0.93 -1.99
N VAL A 286 23.91 0.81 -2.68
CA VAL A 286 23.17 1.92 -3.31
C VAL A 286 22.85 3.01 -2.28
N ALA A 287 22.26 2.62 -1.13
CA ALA A 287 21.88 3.55 -0.08
C ALA A 287 23.07 4.35 0.49
N ARG A 288 24.24 3.70 0.67
CA ARG A 288 25.45 4.37 1.17
C ARG A 288 26.10 5.29 0.15
N SER A 289 26.12 4.90 -1.13
CA SER A 289 26.74 5.68 -2.19
C SER A 289 25.82 6.75 -2.78
N ASN A 290 24.51 6.61 -2.53
CA ASN A 290 23.44 7.38 -3.17
C ASN A 290 23.57 7.35 -4.72
N THR A 291 23.93 6.19 -5.27
CA THR A 291 24.24 6.02 -6.71
C THR A 291 23.79 4.65 -7.16
N LEU A 292 23.05 4.60 -8.29
CA LEU A 292 22.82 3.38 -9.06
C LEU A 292 24.04 3.15 -9.96
N ARG A 293 24.62 1.96 -9.93
CA ARG A 293 25.77 1.55 -10.74
C ARG A 293 25.39 0.40 -11.64
#